data_14430b506f38fd9a21f556d8b8d06673
#
_entry.id   14430b506f38fd9a21f556d8b8d06673
#
_cell.length_a   1.000
_cell.length_b   1.000
_cell.length_c   1.000
_cell.angle_alpha   90.00
_cell.angle_beta   90.00
_cell.angle_gamma   90.00
#
_symmetry.space_group_name_H-M   'P 1'
#
loop_
_entity.id
_entity.type
_entity.pdbx_description
1 polymer ?
#
loop_
_entity_poly.entity_id
_entity_poly.type
_entity_poly.pdbx_seq_one_letter_code
_entity_poly.pdbx_strand_id
1 'polypeptide(L)'
;MKKVVVTGGAGFIGSHLVNMLVKANLEVIVLDNLSTGKKENINPKATFIKCDLSKDRPLLEGVDTVFHLAATPQVQYSIENPTDNNNLHSLINMLNVSKKSGVKRFIFSSSSSVYGNPKYTPIDENHPINPLSPYALHKLVGEQYCKLYSDIYGLDTVCLRYFNVYGDRMSNTGAYRSVISIFKEQQNQNQPLNIVNDGEQKRDFIHVDDVIQANLLCATHTNNFKGEIYNVGTGEPYTVNQIADMFGGEKSYGEKRIEPGSSIAENSKIRLELDWETNNNVKNFIKN
;
A
#
# COMPACT_ATOMS: atom_id res chain seq x y z
N MET A 1 -2.66 10.83 -20.08
CA MET A 1 -2.96 11.24 -18.69
C MET A 1 -2.48 12.66 -18.46
N LYS A 2 -3.37 13.57 -18.00
CA LYS A 2 -3.05 14.98 -17.72
C LYS A 2 -3.43 15.39 -16.31
N LYS A 3 -4.59 14.94 -15.82
CA LYS A 3 -5.14 15.28 -14.52
C LYS A 3 -5.43 14.00 -13.72
N VAL A 4 -4.96 13.97 -12.49
CA VAL A 4 -5.05 12.77 -11.66
C VAL A 4 -5.49 13.10 -10.24
N VAL A 5 -6.09 12.12 -9.58
CA VAL A 5 -6.44 12.18 -8.16
C VAL A 5 -5.64 11.14 -7.40
N VAL A 6 -5.06 11.55 -6.28
CA VAL A 6 -4.44 10.65 -5.29
C VAL A 6 -5.22 10.77 -3.99
N THR A 7 -5.96 9.74 -3.62
CA THR A 7 -6.58 9.67 -2.31
C THR A 7 -5.58 9.15 -1.29
N GLY A 8 -5.60 9.67 -0.06
CA GLY A 8 -4.56 9.35 0.93
C GLY A 8 -3.19 9.97 0.59
N GLY A 9 -3.19 11.06 -0.20
CA GLY A 9 -1.96 11.68 -0.69
C GLY A 9 -1.15 12.44 0.36
N ALA A 10 -1.66 12.61 1.57
CA ALA A 10 -0.91 13.12 2.73
C ALA A 10 -0.25 11.99 3.55
N GLY A 11 -0.53 10.74 3.22
CA GLY A 11 0.04 9.55 3.86
C GLY A 11 1.44 9.19 3.34
N PHE A 12 2.00 8.11 3.85
CA PHE A 12 3.34 7.62 3.49
C PHE A 12 3.47 7.39 1.97
N ILE A 13 2.84 6.34 1.43
CA ILE A 13 2.97 5.97 0.02
C ILE A 13 2.39 7.05 -0.89
N GLY A 14 1.20 7.59 -0.53
CA GLY A 14 0.51 8.59 -1.33
C GLY A 14 1.32 9.86 -1.55
N SER A 15 2.05 10.35 -0.56
CA SER A 15 2.85 11.57 -0.69
C SER A 15 4.07 11.40 -1.60
N HIS A 16 4.68 10.21 -1.66
CA HIS A 16 5.71 9.88 -2.64
C HIS A 16 5.14 9.85 -4.06
N LEU A 17 3.98 9.21 -4.23
CA LEU A 17 3.29 9.18 -5.53
C LEU A 17 2.94 10.59 -6.01
N VAL A 18 2.37 11.43 -5.14
CA VAL A 18 2.07 12.84 -5.46
C VAL A 18 3.30 13.58 -5.93
N ASN A 19 4.44 13.43 -5.23
CA ASN A 19 5.69 14.08 -5.63
C ASN A 19 6.15 13.64 -7.02
N MET A 20 6.05 12.37 -7.35
CA MET A 20 6.46 11.84 -8.65
C MET A 20 5.53 12.32 -9.77
N LEU A 21 4.22 12.32 -9.53
CA LEU A 21 3.23 12.81 -10.50
C LEU A 21 3.38 14.31 -10.78
N VAL A 22 3.63 15.13 -9.75
CA VAL A 22 3.94 16.55 -9.89
C VAL A 22 5.25 16.77 -10.67
N LYS A 23 6.29 15.96 -10.38
CA LYS A 23 7.57 16.00 -11.12
C LYS A 23 7.38 15.65 -12.60
N ALA A 24 6.41 14.81 -12.92
CA ALA A 24 6.01 14.47 -14.29
C ALA A 24 5.10 15.53 -14.94
N ASN A 25 4.93 16.72 -14.33
CA ASN A 25 4.11 17.84 -14.80
C ASN A 25 2.62 17.51 -14.98
N LEU A 26 2.07 16.63 -14.17
CA LEU A 26 0.64 16.34 -14.14
C LEU A 26 -0.10 17.31 -13.21
N GLU A 27 -1.38 17.59 -13.51
CA GLU A 27 -2.29 18.23 -12.57
C GLU A 27 -2.71 17.21 -11.51
N VAL A 28 -2.27 17.39 -10.27
CA VAL A 28 -2.49 16.44 -9.18
C VAL A 28 -3.45 17.02 -8.14
N ILE A 29 -4.53 16.31 -7.88
CA ILE A 29 -5.45 16.59 -6.79
C ILE A 29 -5.23 15.56 -5.68
N VAL A 30 -5.01 16.03 -4.46
CA VAL A 30 -4.90 15.21 -3.25
C VAL A 30 -6.20 15.28 -2.47
N LEU A 31 -6.81 14.12 -2.22
CA LEU A 31 -7.97 13.96 -1.34
C LEU A 31 -7.53 13.22 -0.08
N ASP A 32 -7.61 13.89 1.08
CA ASP A 32 -7.18 13.30 2.35
C ASP A 32 -7.94 13.95 3.52
N ASN A 33 -8.34 13.17 4.53
CA ASN A 33 -9.00 13.70 5.72
C ASN A 33 -8.01 14.06 6.84
N LEU A 34 -6.71 13.76 6.65
CA LEU A 34 -5.63 13.96 7.61
C LEU A 34 -5.80 13.15 8.91
N SER A 35 -6.52 12.03 8.89
CA SER A 35 -6.66 11.16 10.06
C SER A 35 -5.36 10.45 10.44
N THR A 36 -4.55 10.08 9.45
CA THR A 36 -3.22 9.46 9.61
C THR A 36 -2.16 10.16 8.78
N GLY A 37 -2.56 10.84 7.71
CA GLY A 37 -1.69 11.64 6.85
C GLY A 37 -1.28 12.96 7.51
N LYS A 38 -0.15 13.50 7.09
CA LYS A 38 0.42 14.74 7.61
C LYS A 38 0.38 15.83 6.55
N LYS A 39 -0.09 17.03 6.91
CA LYS A 39 -0.21 18.16 5.99
C LYS A 39 1.15 18.56 5.38
N GLU A 40 2.23 18.43 6.14
CA GLU A 40 3.60 18.70 5.68
C GLU A 40 4.10 17.76 4.58
N ASN A 41 3.47 16.59 4.40
CA ASN A 41 3.82 15.67 3.33
C ASN A 41 3.23 16.08 1.98
N ILE A 42 2.26 17.01 1.96
CA ILE A 42 1.57 17.40 0.72
C ILE A 42 2.48 18.29 -0.12
N ASN A 43 2.69 17.91 -1.38
CA ASN A 43 3.44 18.72 -2.31
C ASN A 43 2.73 20.07 -2.55
N PRO A 44 3.41 21.22 -2.40
CA PRO A 44 2.79 22.54 -2.55
C PRO A 44 2.26 22.85 -3.95
N LYS A 45 2.69 22.10 -4.96
CA LYS A 45 2.18 22.22 -6.36
C LYS A 45 0.93 21.38 -6.61
N ALA A 46 0.54 20.50 -5.69
CA ALA A 46 -0.69 19.72 -5.80
C ALA A 46 -1.88 20.49 -5.19
N THR A 47 -3.05 20.32 -5.76
CA THR A 47 -4.28 20.87 -5.19
C THR A 47 -4.75 19.96 -4.06
N PHE A 48 -4.75 20.46 -2.83
CA PHE A 48 -5.22 19.71 -1.67
C PHE A 48 -6.68 20.02 -1.35
N ILE A 49 -7.47 18.98 -1.19
CA ILE A 49 -8.87 19.06 -0.73
C ILE A 49 -9.01 18.15 0.49
N LYS A 50 -9.31 18.75 1.66
CA LYS A 50 -9.63 17.98 2.87
C LYS A 50 -10.99 17.32 2.68
N CYS A 51 -11.02 15.98 2.69
CA CYS A 51 -12.21 15.21 2.32
C CYS A 51 -12.24 13.88 3.07
N ASP A 52 -13.37 13.55 3.67
CA ASP A 52 -13.65 12.24 4.24
C ASP A 52 -14.42 11.39 3.22
N LEU A 53 -13.71 10.55 2.49
CA LEU A 53 -14.26 9.76 1.39
C LEU A 53 -15.29 8.71 1.82
N SER A 54 -15.41 8.41 3.12
CA SER A 54 -16.50 7.56 3.61
C SER A 54 -17.86 8.28 3.56
N LYS A 55 -17.85 9.61 3.54
CA LYS A 55 -19.04 10.48 3.60
C LYS A 55 -19.17 11.38 2.37
N ASP A 56 -18.06 11.97 1.95
CA ASP A 56 -18.02 12.98 0.89
C ASP A 56 -18.02 12.36 -0.51
N ARG A 57 -18.47 13.15 -1.48
CA ARG A 57 -18.54 12.78 -2.91
C ARG A 57 -17.88 13.87 -3.73
N PRO A 58 -16.53 13.90 -3.81
CA PRO A 58 -15.81 14.94 -4.53
C PRO A 58 -16.13 14.89 -6.03
N LEU A 59 -16.14 16.05 -6.67
CA LEU A 59 -16.24 16.14 -8.13
C LEU A 59 -14.89 15.81 -8.76
N LEU A 60 -14.90 14.94 -9.77
CA LEU A 60 -13.70 14.50 -10.50
C LEU A 60 -13.72 14.94 -11.98
N GLU A 61 -14.17 16.14 -12.26
CA GLU A 61 -14.24 16.65 -13.63
C GLU A 61 -12.87 16.69 -14.32
N GLY A 62 -12.79 16.05 -15.49
CA GLY A 62 -11.59 16.00 -16.31
C GLY A 62 -10.47 15.13 -15.74
N VAL A 63 -10.74 14.36 -14.68
CA VAL A 63 -9.75 13.43 -14.11
C VAL A 63 -9.60 12.20 -15.01
N ASP A 64 -8.36 11.94 -15.43
CA ASP A 64 -8.04 10.75 -16.23
C ASP A 64 -7.90 9.49 -15.37
N THR A 65 -7.20 9.60 -14.24
CA THR A 65 -6.82 8.45 -13.40
C THR A 65 -6.99 8.77 -11.91
N VAL A 66 -7.52 7.80 -11.17
CA VAL A 66 -7.60 7.82 -9.71
C VAL A 66 -6.65 6.77 -9.14
N PHE A 67 -5.77 7.20 -8.23
CA PHE A 67 -4.96 6.35 -7.38
C PHE A 67 -5.60 6.32 -5.99
N HIS A 68 -6.19 5.19 -5.62
CA HIS A 68 -6.91 5.06 -4.36
C HIS A 68 -6.05 4.39 -3.29
N LEU A 69 -5.36 5.25 -2.49
CA LEU A 69 -4.51 4.82 -1.38
C LEU A 69 -5.12 5.17 0.00
N ALA A 70 -6.20 5.94 0.04
CA ALA A 70 -6.87 6.31 1.28
C ALA A 70 -7.36 5.05 2.01
N ALA A 71 -6.84 4.83 3.20
CA ALA A 71 -7.25 3.75 4.10
C ALA A 71 -6.76 4.05 5.51
N THR A 72 -7.41 3.44 6.51
CA THR A 72 -6.82 3.19 7.82
C THR A 72 -6.03 1.88 7.71
N PRO A 73 -4.68 1.92 7.58
CA PRO A 73 -3.88 0.75 7.16
C PRO A 73 -3.51 -0.18 8.32
N GLN A 74 -4.21 -0.12 9.43
CA GLN A 74 -3.84 -0.76 10.70
C GLN A 74 -4.58 -2.09 10.87
N VAL A 75 -3.87 -3.21 10.68
CA VAL A 75 -4.41 -4.56 10.91
C VAL A 75 -4.90 -4.70 12.35
N GLN A 76 -4.06 -4.35 13.33
CA GLN A 76 -4.40 -4.48 14.75
C GLN A 76 -5.59 -3.58 15.13
N TYR A 77 -5.60 -2.32 14.69
CA TYR A 77 -6.75 -1.43 14.89
C TYR A 77 -8.05 -2.02 14.35
N SER A 78 -8.01 -2.66 13.18
CA SER A 78 -9.20 -3.26 12.58
C SER A 78 -9.72 -4.47 13.38
N ILE A 79 -8.85 -5.18 14.09
CA ILE A 79 -9.24 -6.29 14.99
C ILE A 79 -9.90 -5.71 16.24
N GLU A 80 -9.36 -4.64 16.79
CA GLU A 80 -9.91 -3.95 17.96
C GLU A 80 -11.19 -3.17 17.66
N ASN A 81 -11.37 -2.72 16.40
CA ASN A 81 -12.52 -1.94 15.92
C ASN A 81 -13.17 -2.59 14.69
N PRO A 82 -13.74 -3.80 14.82
CA PRO A 82 -14.19 -4.60 13.67
C PRO A 82 -15.38 -4.02 12.92
N THR A 83 -16.09 -3.07 13.52
CA THR A 83 -17.24 -2.37 12.91
C THR A 83 -16.85 -1.14 12.07
N ASP A 84 -15.57 -0.73 12.09
CA ASP A 84 -15.09 0.38 11.26
C ASP A 84 -14.94 -0.06 9.80
N ASN A 85 -15.93 0.27 8.98
CA ASN A 85 -16.00 -0.02 7.54
C ASN A 85 -15.57 1.15 6.66
N ASN A 86 -14.92 2.18 7.21
CA ASN A 86 -14.56 3.40 6.47
C ASN A 86 -13.70 3.11 5.24
N ASN A 87 -12.79 2.13 5.30
CA ASN A 87 -11.99 1.71 4.15
C ASN A 87 -12.85 1.23 2.98
N LEU A 88 -13.84 0.40 3.24
CA LEU A 88 -14.73 -0.13 2.21
C LEU A 88 -15.69 0.95 1.69
N HIS A 89 -16.27 1.76 2.58
CA HIS A 89 -17.16 2.85 2.20
C HIS A 89 -16.45 3.89 1.33
N SER A 90 -15.21 4.28 1.67
CA SER A 90 -14.43 5.23 0.89
C SER A 90 -14.12 4.69 -0.51
N LEU A 91 -13.76 3.42 -0.63
CA LEU A 91 -13.52 2.78 -1.92
C LEU A 91 -14.77 2.74 -2.80
N ILE A 92 -15.90 2.24 -2.28
CA ILE A 92 -17.16 2.15 -3.04
C ILE A 92 -17.61 3.54 -3.50
N ASN A 93 -17.49 4.54 -2.63
CA ASN A 93 -17.79 5.92 -2.97
C ASN A 93 -16.91 6.45 -4.10
N MET A 94 -15.59 6.20 -4.03
CA MET A 94 -14.65 6.65 -5.06
C MET A 94 -14.84 5.92 -6.38
N LEU A 95 -15.13 4.63 -6.38
CA LEU A 95 -15.49 3.89 -7.59
C LEU A 95 -16.74 4.46 -8.26
N ASN A 96 -17.78 4.74 -7.46
CA ASN A 96 -19.02 5.31 -7.98
C ASN A 96 -18.83 6.73 -8.53
N VAL A 97 -18.07 7.58 -7.83
CA VAL A 97 -17.74 8.94 -8.30
C VAL A 97 -16.89 8.86 -9.57
N SER A 98 -15.89 7.99 -9.61
CA SER A 98 -15.00 7.79 -10.77
C SER A 98 -15.81 7.37 -12.01
N LYS A 99 -16.71 6.40 -11.87
CA LYS A 99 -17.61 5.98 -12.93
C LYS A 99 -18.47 7.16 -13.44
N LYS A 100 -19.10 7.92 -12.53
CA LYS A 100 -19.98 9.04 -12.90
C LYS A 100 -19.22 10.19 -13.58
N SER A 101 -17.96 10.40 -13.22
CA SER A 101 -17.12 11.47 -13.78
C SER A 101 -16.35 11.05 -15.04
N GLY A 102 -16.53 9.83 -15.53
CA GLY A 102 -15.86 9.35 -16.74
C GLY A 102 -14.35 9.15 -16.57
N VAL A 103 -13.90 8.84 -15.36
CA VAL A 103 -12.50 8.46 -15.09
C VAL A 103 -12.15 7.23 -15.93
N LYS A 104 -10.99 7.27 -16.59
CA LYS A 104 -10.55 6.19 -17.50
C LYS A 104 -9.96 5.02 -16.75
N ARG A 105 -9.20 5.27 -15.67
CA ARG A 105 -8.50 4.22 -14.91
C ARG A 105 -8.57 4.46 -13.41
N PHE A 106 -8.78 3.39 -12.67
CA PHE A 106 -8.80 3.38 -11.21
C PHE A 106 -7.81 2.35 -10.69
N ILE A 107 -6.79 2.82 -9.95
CA ILE A 107 -5.72 1.98 -9.39
C ILE A 107 -5.97 1.85 -7.89
N PHE A 108 -6.21 0.63 -7.44
CA PHE A 108 -6.52 0.32 -6.05
C PHE A 108 -5.31 -0.26 -5.31
N SER A 109 -4.93 0.39 -4.23
CA SER A 109 -3.91 -0.13 -3.30
C SER A 109 -4.51 -1.22 -2.43
N SER A 110 -4.32 -2.46 -2.85
CA SER A 110 -4.64 -3.66 -2.07
C SER A 110 -3.47 -4.04 -1.15
N SER A 111 -3.44 -5.24 -0.64
CA SER A 111 -2.44 -5.67 0.35
C SER A 111 -2.19 -7.17 0.27
N SER A 112 -0.96 -7.61 0.51
CA SER A 112 -0.62 -9.02 0.72
C SER A 112 -1.31 -9.65 1.92
N SER A 113 -1.88 -8.85 2.83
CA SER A 113 -2.67 -9.34 3.97
C SER A 113 -3.89 -10.17 3.58
N VAL A 114 -4.38 -10.05 2.33
CA VAL A 114 -5.48 -10.86 1.81
C VAL A 114 -5.16 -12.36 1.79
N TYR A 115 -3.89 -12.71 1.71
CA TYR A 115 -3.45 -14.12 1.69
C TYR A 115 -3.50 -14.79 3.07
N GLY A 116 -3.38 -14.00 4.14
CA GLY A 116 -3.33 -14.52 5.52
C GLY A 116 -2.12 -15.41 5.76
N ASN A 117 -2.36 -16.62 6.31
CA ASN A 117 -1.32 -17.63 6.46
C ASN A 117 -1.15 -18.38 5.13
N PRO A 118 -0.04 -18.21 4.41
CA PRO A 118 0.13 -18.81 3.10
C PRO A 118 0.27 -20.33 3.20
N LYS A 119 -0.31 -21.03 2.21
CA LYS A 119 -0.18 -22.49 2.06
C LYS A 119 1.12 -22.89 1.37
N TYR A 120 1.69 -21.99 0.58
CA TYR A 120 2.98 -22.14 -0.10
C TYR A 120 3.63 -20.78 -0.32
N THR A 121 4.94 -20.77 -0.51
CA THR A 121 5.74 -19.60 -0.83
C THR A 121 6.75 -19.95 -1.94
N PRO A 122 7.07 -19.02 -2.86
CA PRO A 122 6.54 -17.67 -2.99
C PRO A 122 5.04 -17.65 -3.28
N ILE A 123 4.35 -16.55 -2.93
CA ILE A 123 2.90 -16.37 -3.04
C ILE A 123 2.60 -15.73 -4.40
N ASP A 124 1.92 -16.43 -5.29
CA ASP A 124 1.40 -15.88 -6.55
C ASP A 124 -0.03 -15.32 -6.40
N GLU A 125 -0.56 -14.67 -7.44
CA GLU A 125 -1.90 -14.08 -7.42
C GLU A 125 -3.03 -15.12 -7.39
N ASN A 126 -2.74 -16.38 -7.74
CA ASN A 126 -3.68 -17.51 -7.69
C ASN A 126 -3.68 -18.23 -6.33
N HIS A 127 -2.78 -17.81 -5.41
CA HIS A 127 -2.71 -18.39 -4.07
C HIS A 127 -4.07 -18.28 -3.36
N PRO A 128 -4.52 -19.35 -2.64
CA PRO A 128 -5.76 -19.30 -1.85
C PRO A 128 -5.81 -18.13 -0.89
N ILE A 129 -6.91 -17.39 -0.92
CA ILE A 129 -7.17 -16.21 -0.10
C ILE A 129 -7.72 -16.62 1.27
N ASN A 130 -7.15 -16.06 2.34
CA ASN A 130 -7.58 -16.33 3.71
C ASN A 130 -7.35 -15.11 4.63
N PRO A 131 -8.13 -14.02 4.50
CA PRO A 131 -7.94 -12.80 5.29
C PRO A 131 -8.13 -13.08 6.78
N LEU A 132 -7.16 -12.63 7.61
CA LEU A 132 -7.14 -12.86 9.06
C LEU A 132 -7.53 -11.61 9.88
N SER A 133 -8.02 -10.57 9.22
CA SER A 133 -8.45 -9.33 9.89
C SER A 133 -9.53 -8.61 9.08
N PRO A 134 -10.35 -7.74 9.71
CA PRO A 134 -11.27 -6.88 8.98
C PRO A 134 -10.59 -6.03 7.91
N TYR A 135 -9.39 -5.49 8.19
CA TYR A 135 -8.60 -4.77 7.19
C TYR A 135 -8.31 -5.62 5.95
N ALA A 136 -7.81 -6.85 6.14
CA ALA A 136 -7.52 -7.77 5.03
C ALA A 136 -8.78 -8.13 4.25
N LEU A 137 -9.91 -8.35 4.95
CA LEU A 137 -11.20 -8.62 4.33
C LEU A 137 -11.67 -7.40 3.51
N HIS A 138 -11.55 -6.17 4.02
CA HIS A 138 -11.90 -4.96 3.28
C HIS A 138 -11.08 -4.80 2.00
N LYS A 139 -9.78 -5.15 2.04
CA LYS A 139 -8.93 -5.15 0.85
C LYS A 139 -9.39 -6.18 -0.18
N LEU A 140 -9.68 -7.41 0.25
CA LEU A 140 -10.22 -8.46 -0.62
C LEU A 140 -11.57 -8.07 -1.26
N VAL A 141 -12.52 -7.61 -0.45
CA VAL A 141 -13.81 -7.14 -0.95
C VAL A 141 -13.62 -5.97 -1.91
N GLY A 142 -12.65 -5.09 -1.64
CA GLY A 142 -12.27 -4.00 -2.52
C GLY A 142 -11.81 -4.47 -3.90
N GLU A 143 -10.99 -5.51 -4.00
CA GLU A 143 -10.59 -6.12 -5.27
C GLU A 143 -11.80 -6.64 -6.06
N GLN A 144 -12.73 -7.29 -5.36
CA GLN A 144 -13.98 -7.77 -5.97
C GLN A 144 -14.86 -6.62 -6.50
N TYR A 145 -14.94 -5.49 -5.77
CA TYR A 145 -15.63 -4.29 -6.25
C TYR A 145 -14.92 -3.70 -7.48
N CYS A 146 -13.60 -3.62 -7.50
CA CYS A 146 -12.84 -3.16 -8.66
C CYS A 146 -13.16 -4.02 -9.89
N LYS A 147 -13.12 -5.35 -9.76
CA LYS A 147 -13.48 -6.28 -10.84
C LYS A 147 -14.92 -6.07 -11.29
N LEU A 148 -15.87 -5.98 -10.37
CA LEU A 148 -17.28 -5.77 -10.68
C LEU A 148 -17.51 -4.44 -11.42
N TYR A 149 -16.82 -3.36 -11.05
CA TYR A 149 -16.93 -2.07 -11.73
C TYR A 149 -16.36 -2.10 -13.15
N SER A 150 -15.32 -2.88 -13.36
CA SER A 150 -14.81 -3.11 -14.72
C SER A 150 -15.79 -3.90 -15.57
N ASP A 151 -16.35 -4.99 -15.04
CA ASP A 151 -17.20 -5.90 -15.80
C ASP A 151 -18.57 -5.27 -16.14
N ILE A 152 -19.18 -4.57 -15.20
CA ILE A 152 -20.55 -4.05 -15.35
C ILE A 152 -20.55 -2.63 -15.92
N TYR A 153 -19.60 -1.80 -15.48
CA TYR A 153 -19.66 -0.35 -15.78
C TYR A 153 -18.55 0.11 -16.74
N GLY A 154 -17.63 -0.76 -17.12
CA GLY A 154 -16.53 -0.44 -18.05
C GLY A 154 -15.47 0.51 -17.48
N LEU A 155 -15.43 0.71 -16.16
CA LEU A 155 -14.35 1.45 -15.51
C LEU A 155 -13.10 0.55 -15.48
N ASP A 156 -12.03 0.93 -16.17
CA ASP A 156 -10.80 0.13 -16.14
C ASP A 156 -10.15 0.21 -14.75
N THR A 157 -10.12 -0.92 -14.05
CA THR A 157 -9.55 -1.00 -12.70
C THR A 157 -8.38 -1.98 -12.64
N VAL A 158 -7.42 -1.71 -11.75
CA VAL A 158 -6.31 -2.60 -11.43
C VAL A 158 -6.02 -2.55 -9.92
N CYS A 159 -5.67 -3.70 -9.36
CA CYS A 159 -5.41 -3.86 -7.93
C CYS A 159 -3.95 -4.25 -7.70
N LEU A 160 -3.26 -3.54 -6.81
CA LEU A 160 -1.87 -3.79 -6.47
C LEU A 160 -1.77 -4.29 -5.02
N ARG A 161 -1.41 -5.56 -4.83
CA ARG A 161 -1.18 -6.17 -3.51
C ARG A 161 0.22 -5.83 -3.03
N TYR A 162 0.35 -4.75 -2.27
CA TYR A 162 1.65 -4.37 -1.70
C TYR A 162 2.06 -5.33 -0.59
N PHE A 163 3.32 -5.76 -0.63
CA PHE A 163 3.99 -6.44 0.48
C PHE A 163 4.51 -5.39 1.47
N ASN A 164 5.45 -5.69 2.34
CA ASN A 164 5.81 -4.79 3.44
C ASN A 164 6.58 -3.56 2.93
N VAL A 165 5.88 -2.48 2.66
CA VAL A 165 6.47 -1.25 2.10
C VAL A 165 7.30 -0.52 3.16
N TYR A 166 8.51 -0.11 2.78
CA TYR A 166 9.40 0.72 3.60
C TYR A 166 9.91 1.92 2.80
N GLY A 167 10.43 2.93 3.50
CA GLY A 167 10.99 4.13 2.89
C GLY A 167 10.83 5.36 3.79
N ASP A 168 11.22 6.52 3.29
CA ASP A 168 11.04 7.78 4.01
C ASP A 168 9.56 8.09 4.25
N ARG A 169 9.26 8.84 5.29
CA ARG A 169 7.90 9.18 5.74
C ARG A 169 7.05 7.99 6.22
N MET A 170 7.64 6.76 6.37
CA MET A 170 6.92 5.70 7.10
C MET A 170 6.53 6.21 8.49
N SER A 171 5.35 5.77 8.97
CA SER A 171 4.91 6.17 10.32
C SER A 171 5.85 5.61 11.38
N ASN A 172 6.36 6.49 12.24
CA ASN A 172 7.09 6.14 13.45
C ASN A 172 6.22 6.24 14.72
N THR A 173 4.93 6.57 14.57
CA THR A 173 3.97 6.72 15.67
C THR A 173 2.70 5.90 15.42
N GLY A 174 1.97 5.57 16.48
CA GLY A 174 0.71 4.83 16.40
C GLY A 174 0.88 3.32 16.30
N ALA A 175 -0.24 2.60 16.14
CA ALA A 175 -0.29 1.14 16.13
C ALA A 175 0.27 0.48 14.87
N TYR A 176 0.49 1.25 13.78
CA TYR A 176 1.05 0.74 12.52
C TYR A 176 2.46 1.26 12.31
N ARG A 177 3.39 0.60 12.98
CA ARG A 177 4.82 0.81 12.72
C ARG A 177 5.41 -0.44 12.08
N SER A 178 6.09 -0.26 10.95
CA SER A 178 6.86 -1.37 10.36
C SER A 178 8.02 -1.73 11.30
N VAL A 179 8.48 -2.97 11.25
CA VAL A 179 9.65 -3.39 12.02
C VAL A 179 10.86 -2.49 11.75
N ILE A 180 11.04 -2.03 10.50
CA ILE A 180 12.11 -1.11 10.12
C ILE A 180 11.96 0.24 10.85
N SER A 181 10.73 0.80 10.94
CA SER A 181 10.54 2.06 11.64
C SER A 181 10.71 1.93 13.16
N ILE A 182 10.32 0.79 13.74
CA ILE A 182 10.52 0.48 15.15
C ILE A 182 12.02 0.39 15.46
N PHE A 183 12.75 -0.38 14.68
CA PHE A 183 14.20 -0.56 14.91
C PHE A 183 14.99 0.73 14.70
N LYS A 184 14.63 1.55 13.69
CA LYS A 184 15.23 2.87 13.48
C LYS A 184 15.02 3.78 14.68
N GLU A 185 13.83 3.81 15.27
CA GLU A 185 13.53 4.59 16.47
C GLU A 185 14.29 4.07 17.69
N GLN A 186 14.28 2.76 17.93
CA GLN A 186 15.00 2.14 19.05
C GLN A 186 16.51 2.38 18.96
N GLN A 187 17.09 2.27 17.77
CA GLN A 187 18.49 2.59 17.54
C GLN A 187 18.80 4.07 17.86
N ASN A 188 17.95 5.00 17.40
CA ASN A 188 18.11 6.43 17.68
C ASN A 188 18.01 6.76 19.17
N GLN A 189 17.30 5.92 19.94
CA GLN A 189 17.14 6.06 21.40
C GLN A 189 18.16 5.24 22.19
N ASN A 190 19.11 4.57 21.53
CA ASN A 190 20.07 3.62 22.13
C ASN A 190 19.37 2.51 22.94
N GLN A 191 18.20 2.06 22.49
CA GLN A 191 17.44 0.97 23.10
C GLN A 191 17.69 -0.36 22.37
N PRO A 192 17.59 -1.51 23.07
CA PRO A 192 17.63 -2.81 22.42
C PRO A 192 16.55 -2.96 21.35
N LEU A 193 16.87 -3.64 20.26
CA LEU A 193 15.91 -3.93 19.19
C LEU A 193 14.94 -5.01 19.66
N ASN A 194 13.68 -4.66 19.84
CA ASN A 194 12.67 -5.56 20.37
C ASN A 194 12.06 -6.43 19.25
N ILE A 195 12.43 -7.70 19.26
CA ILE A 195 12.01 -8.71 18.28
C ILE A 195 10.79 -9.45 18.83
N VAL A 196 9.72 -9.48 18.05
CA VAL A 196 8.51 -10.24 18.36
C VAL A 196 8.71 -11.72 17.97
N ASN A 197 8.20 -12.64 18.75
CA ASN A 197 8.42 -14.09 18.59
C ASN A 197 9.91 -14.44 18.68
N ASP A 198 10.37 -15.40 17.84
CA ASP A 198 11.76 -15.81 17.71
C ASP A 198 12.54 -15.03 16.64
N GLY A 199 11.85 -14.14 15.91
CA GLY A 199 12.43 -13.33 14.84
C GLY A 199 12.69 -14.08 13.53
N GLU A 200 12.31 -15.35 13.40
CA GLU A 200 12.51 -16.17 12.20
C GLU A 200 11.40 -16.02 11.15
N GLN A 201 10.34 -15.27 11.47
CA GLN A 201 9.31 -14.94 10.50
C GLN A 201 9.87 -14.14 9.32
N LYS A 202 9.63 -14.63 8.11
CA LYS A 202 10.13 -14.03 6.88
C LYS A 202 9.17 -13.00 6.31
N ARG A 203 9.69 -11.86 5.88
CA ARG A 203 8.92 -10.79 5.24
C ARG A 203 9.63 -10.33 3.96
N ASP A 204 8.84 -10.09 2.95
CA ASP A 204 9.27 -9.43 1.73
C ASP A 204 9.13 -7.92 1.93
N PHE A 205 10.24 -7.21 1.94
CA PHE A 205 10.31 -5.77 2.12
C PHE A 205 10.53 -5.07 0.79
N ILE A 206 9.59 -4.20 0.41
CA ILE A 206 9.67 -3.44 -0.84
C ILE A 206 9.80 -1.94 -0.58
N HIS A 207 10.68 -1.29 -1.32
CA HIS A 207 10.87 0.15 -1.20
C HIS A 207 9.69 0.93 -1.79
N VAL A 208 9.35 2.05 -1.18
CA VAL A 208 8.23 2.90 -1.64
C VAL A 208 8.38 3.35 -3.07
N ASP A 209 9.60 3.64 -3.56
CA ASP A 209 9.83 4.07 -4.94
C ASP A 209 9.51 2.96 -5.95
N ASP A 210 9.77 1.69 -5.62
CA ASP A 210 9.41 0.55 -6.48
C ASP A 210 7.88 0.36 -6.51
N VAL A 211 7.18 0.62 -5.40
CA VAL A 211 5.71 0.67 -5.35
C VAL A 211 5.17 1.81 -6.21
N ILE A 212 5.79 3.00 -6.16
CA ILE A 212 5.40 4.14 -7.00
C ILE A 212 5.58 3.81 -8.48
N GLN A 213 6.70 3.16 -8.85
CA GLN A 213 6.93 2.71 -10.22
C GLN A 213 5.81 1.77 -10.70
N ALA A 214 5.39 0.78 -9.89
CA ALA A 214 4.27 -0.10 -10.23
C ALA A 214 2.97 0.67 -10.49
N ASN A 215 2.65 1.66 -9.64
CA ASN A 215 1.49 2.53 -9.84
C ASN A 215 1.57 3.33 -11.15
N LEU A 216 2.73 3.88 -11.47
CA LEU A 216 2.93 4.67 -12.70
C LEU A 216 2.85 3.80 -13.95
N LEU A 217 3.41 2.60 -13.93
CA LEU A 217 3.30 1.64 -15.03
C LEU A 217 1.84 1.26 -15.27
N CYS A 218 1.08 0.95 -14.20
CA CYS A 218 -0.36 0.75 -14.33
C CYS A 218 -1.08 1.96 -14.91
N ALA A 219 -0.72 3.18 -14.50
CA ALA A 219 -1.40 4.40 -14.97
C ALA A 219 -1.15 4.70 -16.45
N THR A 220 0.03 4.34 -16.96
CA THR A 220 0.47 4.65 -18.34
C THR A 220 0.31 3.48 -19.30
N HIS A 221 -0.01 2.28 -18.83
CA HIS A 221 -0.18 1.09 -19.66
C HIS A 221 -1.31 1.28 -20.68
N THR A 222 -1.11 0.79 -21.91
CA THR A 222 -2.04 1.02 -23.03
C THR A 222 -3.26 0.11 -23.00
N ASN A 223 -3.11 -1.11 -22.49
CA ASN A 223 -4.20 -2.09 -22.42
C ASN A 223 -5.08 -1.87 -21.18
N ASN A 224 -6.31 -2.28 -21.25
CA ASN A 224 -7.22 -2.30 -20.12
C ASN A 224 -6.92 -3.50 -19.21
N PHE A 225 -6.92 -3.25 -17.90
CA PHE A 225 -6.66 -4.26 -16.88
C PHE A 225 -7.89 -5.08 -16.49
N LYS A 226 -9.09 -4.51 -16.62
CA LYS A 226 -10.37 -5.19 -16.34
C LYS A 226 -10.44 -5.84 -14.94
N GLY A 227 -9.90 -5.17 -13.93
CA GLY A 227 -9.89 -5.67 -12.57
C GLY A 227 -8.72 -6.61 -12.25
N GLU A 228 -7.66 -6.59 -13.06
CA GLU A 228 -6.47 -7.42 -12.86
C GLU A 228 -5.78 -7.13 -11.54
N ILE A 229 -5.10 -8.13 -11.00
CA ILE A 229 -4.42 -8.08 -9.71
C ILE A 229 -2.94 -8.38 -9.92
N TYR A 230 -2.06 -7.61 -9.24
CA TYR A 230 -0.62 -7.83 -9.26
C TYR A 230 -0.05 -7.81 -7.85
N ASN A 231 0.84 -8.74 -7.57
CA ASN A 231 1.72 -8.68 -6.41
C ASN A 231 2.83 -7.65 -6.62
N VAL A 232 3.01 -6.77 -5.63
CA VAL A 232 4.08 -5.77 -5.63
C VAL A 232 4.96 -6.03 -4.41
N GLY A 233 5.96 -6.86 -4.61
CA GLY A 233 6.97 -7.28 -3.65
C GLY A 233 8.24 -7.68 -4.38
N THR A 234 9.34 -7.80 -3.65
CA THR A 234 10.67 -8.06 -4.24
C THR A 234 10.89 -9.52 -4.63
N GLY A 235 10.22 -10.45 -3.95
CA GLY A 235 10.54 -11.88 -4.00
C GLY A 235 11.75 -12.27 -3.13
N GLU A 236 12.41 -11.29 -2.50
CA GLU A 236 13.58 -11.50 -1.64
C GLU A 236 13.21 -11.32 -0.16
N PRO A 237 13.03 -12.41 0.60
CA PRO A 237 12.63 -12.31 1.99
C PRO A 237 13.82 -12.06 2.92
N TYR A 238 13.55 -11.36 4.01
CA TYR A 238 14.42 -11.27 5.18
C TYR A 238 13.67 -11.72 6.43
N THR A 239 14.38 -12.40 7.35
CA THR A 239 13.85 -12.62 8.70
C THR A 239 13.92 -11.32 9.51
N VAL A 240 13.10 -11.21 10.55
CA VAL A 240 13.18 -10.05 11.47
C VAL A 240 14.57 -10.00 12.13
N ASN A 241 15.16 -11.15 12.43
CA ASN A 241 16.52 -11.25 12.94
C ASN A 241 17.56 -10.67 11.96
N GLN A 242 17.44 -10.98 10.67
CA GLN A 242 18.34 -10.43 9.64
C GLN A 242 18.18 -8.90 9.50
N ILE A 243 16.96 -8.38 9.61
CA ILE A 243 16.74 -6.92 9.62
C ILE A 243 17.39 -6.30 10.88
N ALA A 244 17.22 -6.91 12.06
CA ALA A 244 17.85 -6.43 13.28
C ALA A 244 19.40 -6.44 13.16
N ASP A 245 20.00 -7.46 12.54
CA ASP A 245 21.44 -7.54 12.29
C ASP A 245 21.95 -6.42 11.38
N MET A 246 21.12 -5.96 10.42
CA MET A 246 21.48 -4.83 9.54
C MET A 246 21.51 -3.49 10.30
N PHE A 247 20.65 -3.31 11.29
CA PHE A 247 20.68 -2.15 12.20
C PHE A 247 21.85 -2.21 13.17
N GLY A 248 22.23 -3.43 13.62
CA GLY A 248 23.20 -3.63 14.69
C GLY A 248 22.64 -3.27 16.07
N GLY A 249 23.42 -3.55 17.11
CA GLY A 249 23.02 -3.28 18.49
C GLY A 249 22.48 -4.52 19.21
N GLU A 250 22.09 -4.33 20.47
CA GLU A 250 21.56 -5.38 21.33
C GLU A 250 20.14 -5.77 20.91
N LYS A 251 19.83 -7.07 20.96
CA LYS A 251 18.51 -7.61 20.66
C LYS A 251 17.80 -8.01 21.94
N SER A 252 16.50 -7.73 22.02
CA SER A 252 15.60 -8.26 23.04
C SER A 252 14.44 -8.98 22.39
N TYR A 253 13.98 -10.08 22.98
CA TYR A 253 12.88 -10.88 22.47
C TYR A 253 11.65 -10.66 23.33
N GLY A 254 10.58 -10.14 22.68
CA GLY A 254 9.33 -9.75 23.34
C GLY A 254 8.26 -10.86 23.32
N GLU A 255 7.01 -10.44 23.56
CA GLU A 255 5.87 -11.35 23.61
C GLU A 255 5.59 -12.03 22.27
N LYS A 256 5.05 -13.25 22.34
CA LYS A 256 4.57 -13.97 21.16
C LYS A 256 3.31 -13.30 20.60
N ARG A 257 3.27 -13.12 19.28
CA ARG A 257 2.10 -12.66 18.54
C ARG A 257 1.71 -13.68 17.48
N ILE A 258 0.42 -13.72 17.16
CA ILE A 258 -0.08 -14.52 16.03
C ILE A 258 0.21 -13.75 14.75
N GLU A 259 1.22 -14.19 14.02
CA GLU A 259 1.63 -13.60 12.74
C GLU A 259 1.89 -14.70 11.71
N PRO A 260 1.68 -14.45 10.41
CA PRO A 260 2.09 -15.38 9.36
C PRO A 260 3.59 -15.68 9.46
N GLY A 261 3.99 -16.96 9.32
CA GLY A 261 5.41 -17.36 9.37
C GLY A 261 6.23 -16.82 8.22
N SER A 262 5.65 -16.73 7.02
CA SER A 262 6.33 -16.21 5.82
C SER A 262 5.37 -15.41 4.95
N SER A 263 5.87 -14.32 4.36
CA SER A 263 5.15 -13.53 3.36
C SER A 263 6.16 -13.11 2.29
N ILE A 264 6.17 -13.83 1.15
CA ILE A 264 7.16 -13.69 0.07
C ILE A 264 6.37 -13.62 -1.24
N ALA A 265 6.55 -12.54 -2.01
CA ALA A 265 5.88 -12.36 -3.28
C ALA A 265 6.46 -13.27 -4.37
N GLU A 266 5.60 -13.87 -5.16
CA GLU A 266 5.90 -14.22 -6.53
C GLU A 266 5.51 -13.01 -7.39
N ASN A 267 6.44 -12.41 -8.13
CA ASN A 267 6.26 -11.16 -8.83
C ASN A 267 6.46 -11.26 -10.36
N SER A 268 6.56 -12.47 -10.90
CA SER A 268 6.80 -12.69 -12.34
C SER A 268 5.69 -12.07 -13.19
N LYS A 269 4.45 -12.10 -12.74
CA LYS A 269 3.32 -11.55 -13.49
C LYS A 269 3.48 -10.06 -13.77
N ILE A 270 3.73 -9.24 -12.75
CA ILE A 270 3.92 -7.80 -12.93
C ILE A 270 5.17 -7.49 -13.75
N ARG A 271 6.25 -8.27 -13.59
CA ARG A 271 7.48 -8.13 -14.37
C ARG A 271 7.24 -8.39 -15.85
N LEU A 272 6.57 -9.48 -16.18
CA LEU A 272 6.32 -9.90 -17.57
C LEU A 272 5.30 -9.02 -18.28
N GLU A 273 4.24 -8.60 -17.59
CA GLU A 273 3.14 -7.87 -18.20
C GLU A 273 3.35 -6.35 -18.23
N LEU A 274 4.09 -5.80 -17.25
CA LEU A 274 4.28 -4.36 -17.10
C LEU A 274 5.74 -3.90 -17.20
N ASP A 275 6.69 -4.81 -17.47
CA ASP A 275 8.12 -4.50 -17.49
C ASP A 275 8.60 -3.81 -16.19
N TRP A 276 8.05 -4.29 -15.06
CA TRP A 276 8.35 -3.74 -13.75
C TRP A 276 9.53 -4.45 -13.10
N GLU A 277 10.43 -3.70 -12.49
CA GLU A 277 11.57 -4.24 -11.76
C GLU A 277 11.77 -3.55 -10.42
N THR A 278 12.36 -4.27 -9.46
CA THR A 278 12.80 -3.69 -8.18
C THR A 278 14.20 -3.10 -8.33
N ASN A 279 14.36 -1.85 -7.90
CA ASN A 279 15.64 -1.13 -8.00
C ASN A 279 16.25 -0.82 -6.63
N ASN A 280 15.52 -1.07 -5.55
CA ASN A 280 15.92 -0.69 -4.20
C ASN A 280 16.07 -1.91 -3.31
N ASN A 281 17.07 -1.89 -2.45
CA ASN A 281 17.36 -2.96 -1.49
C ASN A 281 17.30 -2.44 -0.05
N VAL A 282 16.62 -3.17 0.83
CA VAL A 282 16.41 -2.79 2.22
C VAL A 282 17.72 -2.63 3.00
N LYS A 283 18.73 -3.42 2.69
CA LYS A 283 20.06 -3.32 3.32
C LYS A 283 20.74 -1.98 3.06
N ASN A 284 20.62 -1.47 1.83
CA ASN A 284 21.18 -0.16 1.48
C ASN A 284 20.44 0.98 2.18
N PHE A 285 19.11 0.87 2.30
CA PHE A 285 18.28 1.85 2.98
C PHE A 285 18.58 1.94 4.49
N ILE A 286 18.84 0.81 5.15
CA ILE A 286 19.14 0.78 6.59
C ILE A 286 20.53 1.34 6.89
N LYS A 287 21.49 1.22 5.97
CA LYS A 287 22.87 1.69 6.15
C LYS A 287 23.08 3.17 5.89
N ASN A 288 22.11 3.83 5.21
CA ASN A 288 22.13 5.27 4.92
C ASN A 288 21.32 6.05 5.97
#